data_8170020637f2757944559bb6fef03f91
#
_entry.id   8170020637f2757944559bb6fef03f91
#
_cell.length_a   1.000
_cell.length_b   1.000
_cell.length_c   1.000
_cell.angle_alpha   90.00
_cell.angle_beta   90.00
_cell.angle_gamma   90.00
#
_symmetry.space_group_name_H-M   'P 1'
#
loop_
_entity.id
_entity.type
_entity.pdbx_description
1 polymer ?
#
loop_
_entity_poly.entity_id
_entity_poly.type
_entity_poly.pdbx_seq_one_letter_code
_entity_poly.pdbx_strand_id
1 'polypeptide(L)'
;MFIVRNKNIIFLFSGLVVALAVFSILFFGLKMGVEFTGGSLIEASYGGERPGTPRVTSMVEDFLKEKSSVQELGTNSFLVRTRELTIPEHKEILSRLSFSGMFTPKEERYTLVGPSVGEELRAKAWYAILLVLFAITLFVTFAFRKKGKDADTRGPAGWHYGLITIIVLAHDVIVPTGLFAFLATMFLGAEVNTLFITALLAILGYSVHDTIV
;
A
#
# COMPACT_ATOMS: atom_id res chain seq x y z
N MET A 1 8.07 -9.79 35.96
CA MET A 1 8.47 -9.14 34.69
C MET A 1 8.90 -10.20 33.67
N PHE A 2 7.95 -10.81 32.98
CA PHE A 2 8.16 -11.91 32.03
C PHE A 2 8.95 -11.42 30.78
N ILE A 3 8.60 -10.24 30.26
CA ILE A 3 9.18 -9.64 29.03
C ILE A 3 10.70 -9.41 29.18
N VAL A 4 11.13 -8.80 30.27
CA VAL A 4 12.55 -8.48 30.47
C VAL A 4 13.41 -9.73 30.63
N ARG A 5 12.85 -10.79 31.26
CA ARG A 5 13.54 -12.07 31.44
C ARG A 5 13.72 -12.83 30.12
N ASN A 6 12.81 -12.67 29.17
CA ASN A 6 12.79 -13.37 27.89
C ASN A 6 13.14 -12.46 26.70
N LYS A 7 13.81 -11.33 26.92
CA LYS A 7 14.13 -10.34 25.87
C LYS A 7 14.75 -10.95 24.61
N ASN A 8 15.66 -11.91 24.78
CA ASN A 8 16.34 -12.53 23.63
C ASN A 8 15.38 -13.31 22.73
N ILE A 9 14.36 -13.97 23.31
CA ILE A 9 13.33 -14.70 22.56
C ILE A 9 12.47 -13.68 21.80
N ILE A 10 12.12 -12.55 22.43
CA ILE A 10 11.30 -11.52 21.81
C ILE A 10 12.05 -10.85 20.65
N PHE A 11 13.34 -10.54 20.83
CA PHE A 11 14.18 -10.01 19.75
C PHE A 11 14.36 -11.00 18.60
N LEU A 12 14.55 -12.27 18.89
CA LEU A 12 14.65 -13.33 17.88
C LEU A 12 13.34 -13.44 17.08
N PHE A 13 12.21 -13.43 17.76
CA PHE A 13 10.87 -13.48 17.14
C PHE A 13 10.63 -12.25 16.26
N SER A 14 10.88 -11.03 16.77
CA SER A 14 10.75 -9.80 16.00
C SER A 14 11.67 -9.79 14.78
N GLY A 15 12.93 -10.21 14.95
CA GLY A 15 13.88 -10.33 13.83
C GLY A 15 13.41 -11.32 12.76
N LEU A 16 12.82 -12.46 13.18
CA LEU A 16 12.23 -13.43 12.25
C LEU A 16 11.05 -12.82 11.47
N VAL A 17 10.16 -12.10 12.16
CA VAL A 17 9.02 -11.43 11.51
C VAL A 17 9.48 -10.39 10.49
N VAL A 18 10.49 -9.58 10.82
CA VAL A 18 11.09 -8.63 9.87
C VAL A 18 11.72 -9.35 8.68
N ALA A 19 12.47 -10.44 8.92
CA ALA A 19 13.09 -11.22 7.85
C ALA A 19 12.02 -11.80 6.90
N LEU A 20 10.93 -12.36 7.44
CA LEU A 20 9.81 -12.86 6.64
C LEU A 20 9.10 -11.74 5.88
N ALA A 21 8.94 -10.56 6.48
CA ALA A 21 8.34 -9.40 5.83
C ALA A 21 9.21 -8.91 4.64
N VAL A 22 10.52 -8.78 4.85
CA VAL A 22 11.46 -8.42 3.78
C VAL A 22 11.46 -9.48 2.67
N PHE A 23 11.51 -10.75 3.04
CA PHE A 23 11.41 -11.85 2.07
C PHE A 23 10.11 -11.75 1.25
N SER A 24 8.99 -11.48 1.91
CA SER A 24 7.69 -11.33 1.26
C SER A 24 7.70 -10.18 0.24
N ILE A 25 8.25 -9.02 0.61
CA ILE A 25 8.35 -7.86 -0.30
C ILE A 25 9.22 -8.19 -1.52
N LEU A 26 10.36 -8.86 -1.31
CA LEU A 26 11.29 -9.19 -2.39
C LEU A 26 10.77 -10.31 -3.31
N PHE A 27 10.07 -11.30 -2.75
CA PHE A 27 9.61 -12.46 -3.49
C PHE A 27 8.30 -12.21 -4.24
N PHE A 28 7.30 -11.62 -3.57
CA PHE A 28 5.99 -11.36 -4.18
C PHE A 28 5.90 -9.98 -4.84
N GLY A 29 6.77 -9.05 -4.46
CA GLY A 29 6.72 -7.67 -4.90
C GLY A 29 5.53 -6.88 -4.32
N LEU A 30 5.48 -5.60 -4.66
CA LEU A 30 4.37 -4.70 -4.31
C LEU A 30 3.66 -4.31 -5.60
N LYS A 31 2.40 -4.71 -5.73
CA LYS A 31 1.55 -4.30 -6.86
C LYS A 31 1.14 -2.85 -6.65
N MET A 32 1.61 -1.96 -7.51
CA MET A 32 1.24 -0.55 -7.47
C MET A 32 -0.13 -0.33 -8.11
N GLY A 33 -0.97 0.47 -7.46
CA GLY A 33 -2.25 0.88 -8.00
C GLY A 33 -2.12 1.88 -9.16
N VAL A 34 -3.20 2.10 -9.89
CA VAL A 34 -3.26 3.05 -11.02
C VAL A 34 -2.92 4.48 -10.60
N GLU A 35 -3.09 4.81 -9.33
CA GLU A 35 -2.72 6.11 -8.76
C GLU A 35 -1.22 6.41 -8.87
N PHE A 36 -0.38 5.35 -8.89
CA PHE A 36 1.08 5.45 -8.95
C PHE A 36 1.69 5.01 -10.29
N THR A 37 0.94 4.24 -11.07
CA THR A 37 1.40 3.75 -12.39
C THR A 37 0.82 4.56 -13.54
N GLY A 38 -0.26 5.30 -13.30
CA GLY A 38 -1.11 5.85 -14.34
C GLY A 38 -2.04 4.77 -14.93
N GLY A 39 -3.03 5.20 -15.67
CA GLY A 39 -4.00 4.34 -16.32
C GLY A 39 -5.44 4.61 -15.88
N SER A 40 -6.34 3.73 -16.29
CA SER A 40 -7.77 3.79 -15.98
C SER A 40 -8.20 2.59 -15.16
N LEU A 41 -9.02 2.82 -14.17
CA LEU A 41 -9.65 1.83 -13.32
C LEU A 41 -11.16 1.98 -13.43
N ILE A 42 -11.85 0.94 -13.91
CA ILE A 42 -13.30 0.87 -14.00
C ILE A 42 -13.78 -0.20 -13.02
N GLU A 43 -14.65 0.17 -12.11
CA GLU A 43 -15.40 -0.76 -11.27
C GLU A 43 -16.81 -0.87 -11.81
N ALA A 44 -17.16 -2.05 -12.29
CA ALA A 44 -18.48 -2.35 -12.86
C ALA A 44 -19.15 -3.46 -12.06
N SER A 45 -20.38 -3.19 -11.59
CA SER A 45 -21.23 -4.15 -10.89
C SER A 45 -22.34 -4.66 -11.81
N TYR A 46 -22.86 -5.84 -11.50
CA TYR A 46 -23.98 -6.47 -12.22
C TYR A 46 -25.07 -6.80 -11.22
N GLY A 47 -26.32 -6.44 -11.56
CA GLY A 47 -27.50 -6.68 -10.73
C GLY A 47 -27.95 -8.15 -10.62
N GLY A 48 -27.27 -9.06 -11.33
CA GLY A 48 -27.59 -10.50 -11.38
C GLY A 48 -26.35 -11.30 -11.79
N GLU A 49 -26.52 -12.24 -12.72
CA GLU A 49 -25.40 -12.98 -13.30
C GLU A 49 -24.41 -12.04 -13.99
N ARG A 50 -23.13 -12.31 -13.85
CA ARG A 50 -22.04 -11.57 -14.49
C ARG A 50 -21.36 -12.43 -15.57
N PRO A 51 -20.76 -11.84 -16.58
CA PRO A 51 -19.95 -12.58 -17.56
C PRO A 51 -18.74 -13.24 -16.87
N GLY A 52 -18.21 -14.29 -17.46
CA GLY A 52 -16.96 -14.90 -16.98
C GLY A 52 -15.76 -13.97 -17.16
N THR A 53 -14.84 -13.96 -16.20
CA THR A 53 -13.62 -13.12 -16.20
C THR A 53 -12.81 -13.25 -17.51
N PRO A 54 -12.57 -14.46 -18.06
CA PRO A 54 -11.81 -14.60 -19.31
C PRO A 54 -12.50 -13.90 -20.49
N ARG A 55 -13.84 -13.91 -20.52
CA ARG A 55 -14.62 -13.25 -21.57
C ARG A 55 -14.51 -11.73 -21.51
N VAL A 56 -14.53 -11.17 -20.29
CA VAL A 56 -14.33 -9.72 -20.09
C VAL A 56 -12.91 -9.33 -20.47
N THR A 57 -11.91 -10.09 -20.03
CA THR A 57 -10.49 -9.85 -20.36
C THR A 57 -10.27 -9.84 -21.86
N SER A 58 -10.70 -10.88 -22.56
CA SER A 58 -10.55 -10.97 -24.03
C SER A 58 -11.26 -9.80 -24.73
N MET A 59 -12.45 -9.43 -24.30
CA MET A 59 -13.20 -8.31 -24.90
C MET A 59 -12.46 -6.98 -24.74
N VAL A 60 -11.89 -6.70 -23.56
CA VAL A 60 -11.17 -5.45 -23.28
C VAL A 60 -9.85 -5.44 -24.07
N GLU A 61 -9.09 -6.53 -24.04
CA GLU A 61 -7.82 -6.65 -24.76
C GLU A 61 -7.99 -6.59 -26.27
N ASP A 62 -9.04 -7.22 -26.81
CA ASP A 62 -9.36 -7.15 -28.24
C ASP A 62 -9.74 -5.74 -28.67
N PHE A 63 -10.42 -5.00 -27.83
CA PHE A 63 -10.81 -3.62 -28.14
C PHE A 63 -9.60 -2.67 -28.04
N LEU A 64 -8.84 -2.74 -26.96
CA LEU A 64 -7.71 -1.83 -26.73
C LEU A 64 -6.43 -2.23 -27.47
N LYS A 65 -6.34 -3.48 -27.96
CA LYS A 65 -5.15 -4.10 -28.54
C LYS A 65 -3.94 -4.10 -27.59
N GLU A 66 -4.21 -4.05 -26.31
CA GLU A 66 -3.23 -4.03 -25.21
C GLU A 66 -3.67 -4.96 -24.08
N LYS A 67 -2.71 -5.43 -23.29
CA LYS A 67 -3.00 -6.24 -22.10
C LYS A 67 -3.76 -5.42 -21.07
N SER A 68 -4.77 -6.04 -20.49
CA SER A 68 -5.57 -5.49 -19.41
C SER A 68 -5.59 -6.43 -18.21
N SER A 69 -5.89 -5.89 -17.05
CA SER A 69 -6.10 -6.69 -15.85
C SER A 69 -7.57 -6.61 -15.45
N VAL A 70 -8.25 -7.74 -15.50
CA VAL A 70 -9.62 -7.85 -15.03
C VAL A 70 -9.62 -8.72 -13.79
N GLN A 71 -10.13 -8.18 -12.70
CA GLN A 71 -10.18 -8.85 -11.40
C GLN A 71 -11.64 -8.90 -10.91
N GLU A 72 -11.98 -10.00 -10.29
CA GLU A 72 -13.27 -10.15 -9.63
C GLU A 72 -13.29 -9.36 -8.33
N LEU A 73 -14.36 -8.61 -8.11
CA LEU A 73 -14.60 -7.87 -6.89
C LEU A 73 -15.92 -8.36 -6.27
N GLY A 74 -15.80 -9.17 -5.21
CA GLY A 74 -16.97 -9.86 -4.66
C GLY A 74 -17.62 -10.82 -5.65
N THR A 75 -18.92 -11.02 -5.52
CA THR A 75 -19.68 -11.98 -6.35
C THR A 75 -20.14 -11.40 -7.69
N ASN A 76 -20.39 -10.09 -7.75
CA ASN A 76 -21.13 -9.47 -8.84
C ASN A 76 -20.41 -8.32 -9.55
N SER A 77 -19.16 -8.03 -9.19
CA SER A 77 -18.43 -6.89 -9.75
C SER A 77 -17.10 -7.29 -10.36
N PHE A 78 -16.62 -6.44 -11.27
CA PHE A 78 -15.28 -6.49 -11.84
C PHE A 78 -14.54 -5.19 -11.60
N LEU A 79 -13.23 -5.32 -11.40
CA LEU A 79 -12.28 -4.25 -11.43
C LEU A 79 -11.45 -4.39 -12.70
N VAL A 80 -11.67 -3.50 -13.66
CA VAL A 80 -10.99 -3.51 -14.96
C VAL A 80 -9.93 -2.41 -14.97
N ARG A 81 -8.67 -2.80 -15.19
CA ARG A 81 -7.54 -1.89 -15.33
C ARG A 81 -7.01 -1.90 -16.73
N THR A 82 -6.78 -0.71 -17.23
CA THR A 82 -6.28 -0.49 -18.59
C THR A 82 -5.27 0.64 -18.58
N ARG A 83 -4.64 0.89 -19.74
CA ARG A 83 -3.96 2.16 -19.98
C ARG A 83 -4.92 3.35 -19.79
N GLU A 84 -4.39 4.55 -19.86
CA GLU A 84 -5.21 5.75 -19.94
C GLU A 84 -6.21 5.67 -21.08
N LEU A 85 -7.51 5.80 -20.76
CA LEU A 85 -8.60 5.76 -21.72
C LEU A 85 -9.05 7.17 -22.08
N THR A 86 -9.33 7.36 -23.35
CA THR A 86 -10.09 8.53 -23.80
C THR A 86 -11.56 8.39 -23.41
N ILE A 87 -12.28 9.52 -23.37
CA ILE A 87 -13.72 9.53 -23.05
C ILE A 87 -14.54 8.61 -23.99
N PRO A 88 -14.29 8.58 -25.33
CA PRO A 88 -14.98 7.64 -26.21
C PRO A 88 -14.66 6.17 -25.90
N GLU A 89 -13.38 5.84 -25.65
CA GLU A 89 -12.98 4.46 -25.31
C GLU A 89 -13.62 3.99 -24.01
N HIS A 90 -13.67 4.83 -22.98
CA HIS A 90 -14.34 4.52 -21.72
C HIS A 90 -15.82 4.18 -21.93
N LYS A 91 -16.56 5.01 -22.68
CA LYS A 91 -17.96 4.75 -23.00
C LYS A 91 -18.16 3.46 -23.81
N GLU A 92 -17.25 3.21 -24.75
CA GLU A 92 -17.30 2.00 -25.58
C GLU A 92 -17.06 0.73 -24.73
N ILE A 93 -16.09 0.76 -23.79
CA ILE A 93 -15.85 -0.37 -22.87
C ILE A 93 -17.11 -0.64 -22.02
N LEU A 94 -17.73 0.40 -21.46
CA LEU A 94 -18.97 0.25 -20.68
C LEU A 94 -20.09 -0.36 -21.52
N SER A 95 -20.24 0.09 -22.77
CA SER A 95 -21.21 -0.49 -23.70
C SER A 95 -20.93 -1.97 -23.99
N ARG A 96 -19.66 -2.33 -24.22
CA ARG A 96 -19.24 -3.71 -24.52
C ARG A 96 -19.37 -4.63 -23.30
N LEU A 97 -19.22 -4.12 -22.09
CA LEU A 97 -19.46 -4.87 -20.85
C LEU A 97 -20.90 -5.38 -20.73
N SER A 98 -21.84 -4.80 -21.49
CA SER A 98 -23.22 -5.31 -21.59
C SER A 98 -23.33 -6.58 -22.43
N PHE A 99 -22.32 -6.93 -23.24
CA PHE A 99 -22.32 -8.06 -24.19
C PHE A 99 -23.61 -8.08 -25.04
N SER A 100 -23.87 -6.97 -25.74
CA SER A 100 -25.07 -6.78 -26.59
C SER A 100 -26.41 -6.84 -25.82
N GLY A 101 -26.40 -6.36 -24.57
CA GLY A 101 -27.59 -6.32 -23.74
C GLY A 101 -27.89 -7.59 -22.95
N MET A 102 -27.00 -8.59 -23.02
CA MET A 102 -27.14 -9.82 -22.23
C MET A 102 -26.95 -9.58 -20.73
N PHE A 103 -26.16 -8.58 -20.37
CA PHE A 103 -25.86 -8.18 -18.99
C PHE A 103 -26.14 -6.68 -18.83
N THR A 104 -26.42 -6.26 -17.60
CA THR A 104 -26.68 -4.85 -17.25
C THR A 104 -25.56 -4.36 -16.32
N PRO A 105 -24.40 -3.93 -16.88
CA PRO A 105 -23.33 -3.38 -16.07
C PRO A 105 -23.74 -2.00 -15.53
N LYS A 106 -23.43 -1.75 -14.27
CA LYS A 106 -23.50 -0.45 -13.62
C LYS A 106 -22.09 -0.03 -13.23
N GLU A 107 -21.67 1.14 -13.72
CA GLU A 107 -20.40 1.72 -13.28
C GLU A 107 -20.55 2.23 -11.85
N GLU A 108 -19.77 1.66 -10.93
CA GLU A 108 -19.72 2.10 -9.53
C GLU A 108 -18.63 3.14 -9.32
N ARG A 109 -17.52 2.98 -10.04
CA ARG A 109 -16.39 3.91 -9.95
C ARG A 109 -15.57 3.91 -11.23
N TYR A 110 -15.16 5.11 -11.63
CA TYR A 110 -14.15 5.34 -12.66
C TYR A 110 -13.03 6.22 -12.11
N THR A 111 -11.80 5.79 -12.27
CA THR A 111 -10.62 6.56 -11.89
C THR A 111 -9.68 6.61 -13.08
N LEU A 112 -9.30 7.82 -13.47
CA LEU A 112 -8.35 8.07 -14.54
C LEU A 112 -7.16 8.84 -13.97
N VAL A 113 -5.97 8.32 -14.17
CA VAL A 113 -4.73 8.97 -13.74
C VAL A 113 -3.76 8.98 -14.92
N GLY A 114 -3.40 10.18 -15.36
CA GLY A 114 -2.37 10.31 -16.39
C GLY A 114 -1.01 9.83 -15.88
N PRO A 115 -0.14 9.31 -16.76
CA PRO A 115 1.17 8.73 -16.38
C PRO A 115 2.04 9.72 -15.59
N SER A 116 2.09 10.98 -16.02
CA SER A 116 2.86 12.04 -15.34
C SER A 116 2.37 12.31 -13.91
N VAL A 117 1.05 12.27 -13.70
CA VAL A 117 0.43 12.42 -12.38
C VAL A 117 0.75 11.22 -11.49
N GLY A 118 0.71 10.01 -12.04
CA GLY A 118 1.07 8.79 -11.33
C GLY A 118 2.53 8.80 -10.84
N GLU A 119 3.46 9.21 -11.71
CA GLU A 119 4.87 9.36 -11.35
C GLU A 119 5.08 10.43 -10.26
N GLU A 120 4.40 11.56 -10.37
CA GLU A 120 4.46 12.63 -9.37
C GLU A 120 3.91 12.16 -8.02
N LEU A 121 2.76 11.49 -8.00
CA LEU A 121 2.17 10.94 -6.77
C LEU A 121 3.08 9.90 -6.12
N ARG A 122 3.69 9.02 -6.91
CA ARG A 122 4.66 8.04 -6.40
C ARG A 122 5.87 8.72 -5.77
N ALA A 123 6.44 9.72 -6.44
CA ALA A 123 7.55 10.49 -5.90
C ALA A 123 7.17 11.19 -4.59
N LYS A 124 6.02 11.88 -4.56
CA LYS A 124 5.49 12.55 -3.36
C LYS A 124 5.23 11.58 -2.20
N ALA A 125 4.74 10.36 -2.47
CA ALA A 125 4.54 9.34 -1.44
C ALA A 125 5.87 8.97 -0.76
N TRP A 126 6.94 8.74 -1.52
CA TRP A 126 8.27 8.48 -0.96
C TRP A 126 8.81 9.67 -0.17
N TYR A 127 8.68 10.89 -0.69
CA TYR A 127 9.10 12.10 0.03
C TYR A 127 8.32 12.27 1.34
N ALA A 128 7.02 12.00 1.35
CA ALA A 128 6.20 12.08 2.56
C ALA A 128 6.68 11.09 3.64
N ILE A 129 6.92 9.83 3.28
CA ILE A 129 7.41 8.81 4.21
C ILE A 129 8.78 9.23 4.77
N LEU A 130 9.73 9.61 3.92
CA LEU A 130 11.07 10.00 4.35
C LEU A 130 11.04 11.26 5.22
N LEU A 131 10.21 12.25 4.85
CA LEU A 131 10.06 13.49 5.63
C LEU A 131 9.52 13.21 7.03
N VAL A 132 8.48 12.35 7.12
CA VAL A 132 7.88 11.97 8.40
C VAL A 132 8.88 11.21 9.26
N LEU A 133 9.60 10.23 8.72
CA LEU A 133 10.64 9.49 9.43
C LEU A 133 11.73 10.43 9.95
N PHE A 134 12.18 11.37 9.12
CA PHE A 134 13.20 12.36 9.51
C PHE A 134 12.69 13.29 10.62
N ALA A 135 11.49 13.86 10.45
CA ALA A 135 10.89 14.77 11.41
C ALA A 135 10.69 14.10 12.79
N ILE A 136 10.19 12.86 12.80
CA ILE A 136 9.99 12.07 14.01
C ILE A 136 11.34 11.81 14.70
N THR A 137 12.33 11.32 13.94
CA THR A 137 13.66 11.03 14.49
C THR A 137 14.30 12.26 15.10
N LEU A 138 14.21 13.39 14.40
CA LEU A 138 14.70 14.68 14.88
C LEU A 138 14.00 15.10 16.17
N PHE A 139 12.68 14.99 16.21
CA PHE A 139 11.86 15.34 17.37
C PHE A 139 12.23 14.49 18.58
N VAL A 140 12.28 13.16 18.44
CA VAL A 140 12.65 12.23 19.53
C VAL A 140 14.06 12.52 20.03
N THR A 141 15.03 12.68 19.11
CA THR A 141 16.42 13.03 19.48
C THR A 141 16.47 14.32 20.29
N PHE A 142 15.69 15.34 19.89
CA PHE A 142 15.64 16.61 20.59
C PHE A 142 14.90 16.50 21.92
N ALA A 143 13.77 15.83 21.98
CA ALA A 143 12.94 15.65 23.18
C ALA A 143 13.72 14.95 24.32
N PHE A 144 14.54 13.95 23.94
CA PHE A 144 15.36 13.19 24.92
C PHE A 144 16.78 13.73 25.10
N ARG A 145 17.13 14.84 24.46
CA ARG A 145 18.47 15.45 24.57
C ARG A 145 18.87 15.86 25.99
N LYS A 146 17.91 16.30 26.82
CA LYS A 146 18.17 16.78 28.19
C LYS A 146 18.47 15.67 29.19
N LYS A 147 18.01 14.45 28.97
CA LYS A 147 18.23 13.30 29.86
C LYS A 147 19.70 12.81 29.91
N GLY A 148 20.54 13.22 28.95
CA GLY A 148 21.95 12.85 28.92
C GLY A 148 22.93 13.89 29.48
N LYS A 149 22.44 15.04 29.96
CA LYS A 149 23.29 16.14 30.46
C LYS A 149 23.42 16.22 31.99
N ASP A 150 22.55 15.56 32.74
CA ASP A 150 22.72 15.47 34.19
C ASP A 150 23.85 14.49 34.47
N ALA A 151 24.97 15.04 34.89
CA ALA A 151 26.28 14.36 35.03
C ALA A 151 26.30 13.18 36.03
N ASP A 152 25.20 12.91 36.72
CA ASP A 152 25.05 11.85 37.73
C ASP A 152 24.23 10.64 37.24
N THR A 153 23.59 10.71 36.07
CA THR A 153 22.86 9.57 35.47
C THR A 153 23.63 9.06 34.26
N ARG A 154 24.23 7.88 34.38
CA ARG A 154 24.85 7.11 33.28
C ARG A 154 23.81 6.65 32.22
N GLY A 155 22.99 7.60 31.74
CA GLY A 155 22.00 7.38 30.69
C GLY A 155 22.61 7.54 29.29
N PRO A 156 22.08 6.81 28.27
CA PRO A 156 22.53 6.97 26.89
C PRO A 156 22.28 8.39 26.38
N ALA A 157 23.20 8.90 25.56
CA ALA A 157 23.06 10.22 24.94
C ALA A 157 21.82 10.28 24.01
N GLY A 158 21.23 11.47 23.85
CA GLY A 158 19.97 11.66 23.11
C GLY A 158 19.96 11.08 21.68
N TRP A 159 21.13 11.02 21.00
CA TRP A 159 21.23 10.43 19.66
C TRP A 159 20.97 8.90 19.62
N HIS A 160 21.23 8.18 20.74
CA HIS A 160 20.90 6.74 20.82
C HIS A 160 19.37 6.52 20.76
N TYR A 161 18.61 7.41 21.38
CA TYR A 161 17.14 7.35 21.29
C TYR A 161 16.67 7.58 19.84
N GLY A 162 17.29 8.53 19.13
CA GLY A 162 17.01 8.75 17.71
C GLY A 162 17.31 7.52 16.85
N LEU A 163 18.46 6.85 17.09
CA LEU A 163 18.82 5.63 16.36
C LEU A 163 17.84 4.48 16.63
N ILE A 164 17.49 4.29 17.91
CA ILE A 164 16.50 3.28 18.29
C ILE A 164 15.14 3.58 17.62
N THR A 165 14.72 4.85 17.60
CA THR A 165 13.49 5.27 16.94
C THR A 165 13.49 4.92 15.46
N ILE A 166 14.58 5.14 14.73
CA ILE A 166 14.68 4.76 13.31
C ILE A 166 14.47 3.25 13.14
N ILE A 167 15.09 2.43 13.99
CA ILE A 167 14.96 0.96 13.92
C ILE A 167 13.52 0.53 14.17
N VAL A 168 12.87 1.11 15.19
CA VAL A 168 11.47 0.81 15.52
C VAL A 168 10.55 1.24 14.40
N LEU A 169 10.69 2.46 13.88
CA LEU A 169 9.87 2.96 12.77
C LEU A 169 10.08 2.15 11.49
N ALA A 170 11.31 1.72 11.21
CA ALA A 170 11.59 0.82 10.08
C ALA A 170 10.88 -0.53 10.25
N HIS A 171 10.92 -1.12 11.45
CA HIS A 171 10.17 -2.32 11.80
C HIS A 171 8.67 -2.13 11.53
N ASP A 172 8.09 -1.01 12.01
CA ASP A 172 6.65 -0.74 11.94
C ASP A 172 6.15 -0.40 10.53
N VAL A 173 7.04 -0.06 9.61
CA VAL A 173 6.74 0.08 8.18
C VAL A 173 6.94 -1.25 7.44
N ILE A 174 8.06 -1.94 7.70
CA ILE A 174 8.44 -3.16 6.96
C ILE A 174 7.47 -4.30 7.25
N VAL A 175 7.08 -4.51 8.51
CA VAL A 175 6.23 -5.64 8.89
C VAL A 175 4.85 -5.58 8.23
N PRO A 176 4.06 -4.50 8.35
CA PRO A 176 2.75 -4.44 7.67
C PRO A 176 2.88 -4.42 6.15
N THR A 177 3.95 -3.79 5.60
CA THR A 177 4.19 -3.80 4.15
C THR A 177 4.48 -5.21 3.64
N GLY A 178 5.29 -5.99 4.36
CA GLY A 178 5.58 -7.38 4.00
C GLY A 178 4.38 -8.29 4.15
N LEU A 179 3.58 -8.11 5.20
CA LEU A 179 2.31 -8.82 5.37
C LEU A 179 1.35 -8.47 4.24
N PHE A 180 1.26 -7.19 3.87
CA PHE A 180 0.43 -6.75 2.74
C PHE A 180 0.90 -7.37 1.42
N ALA A 181 2.20 -7.40 1.13
CA ALA A 181 2.75 -8.04 -0.07
C ALA A 181 2.35 -9.53 -0.16
N PHE A 182 2.38 -10.26 0.96
CA PHE A 182 1.92 -11.65 1.04
C PHE A 182 0.41 -11.76 0.81
N LEU A 183 -0.38 -10.98 1.55
CA LEU A 183 -1.84 -11.02 1.46
C LEU A 183 -2.35 -10.59 0.07
N ALA A 184 -1.65 -9.68 -0.60
CA ALA A 184 -1.98 -9.26 -1.96
C ALA A 184 -1.89 -10.39 -3.00
N THR A 185 -1.23 -11.50 -2.69
CA THR A 185 -1.24 -12.70 -3.54
C THR A 185 -2.51 -13.53 -3.36
N MET A 186 -3.13 -13.45 -2.17
CA MET A 186 -4.33 -14.21 -1.83
C MET A 186 -5.61 -13.42 -2.13
N PHE A 187 -5.55 -12.10 -1.95
CA PHE A 187 -6.70 -11.22 -2.19
C PHE A 187 -6.57 -10.52 -3.53
N LEU A 188 -7.48 -10.86 -4.44
CA LEU A 188 -7.61 -10.20 -5.72
C LEU A 188 -7.94 -8.72 -5.51
N GLY A 189 -7.17 -7.84 -6.15
CA GLY A 189 -7.40 -6.39 -6.08
C GLY A 189 -6.65 -5.63 -4.98
N ALA A 190 -5.89 -6.32 -4.11
CA ALA A 190 -5.06 -5.65 -3.12
C ALA A 190 -3.84 -4.99 -3.78
N GLU A 191 -3.71 -3.67 -3.63
CA GLU A 191 -2.65 -2.87 -4.24
C GLU A 191 -2.21 -1.73 -3.34
N VAL A 192 -0.95 -1.36 -3.52
CA VAL A 192 -0.40 -0.15 -2.92
C VAL A 192 -1.00 1.06 -3.62
N ASN A 193 -1.87 1.75 -2.93
CA ASN A 193 -2.55 2.96 -3.38
C ASN A 193 -2.37 4.08 -2.34
N THR A 194 -2.99 5.23 -2.56
CA THR A 194 -2.91 6.37 -1.63
C THR A 194 -3.42 6.03 -0.23
N LEU A 195 -4.46 5.18 -0.13
CA LEU A 195 -4.99 4.73 1.16
C LEU A 195 -3.97 3.88 1.93
N PHE A 196 -3.23 3.00 1.24
CA PHE A 196 -2.15 2.23 1.85
C PHE A 196 -1.05 3.13 2.40
N ILE A 197 -0.61 4.14 1.64
CA ILE A 197 0.40 5.10 2.11
C ILE A 197 -0.13 5.88 3.32
N THR A 198 -1.39 6.31 3.30
CA THR A 198 -2.02 7.00 4.43
C THR A 198 -2.06 6.12 5.67
N ALA A 199 -2.37 4.82 5.52
CA ALA A 199 -2.34 3.87 6.62
C ALA A 199 -0.94 3.69 7.20
N LEU A 200 0.10 3.62 6.37
CA LEU A 200 1.50 3.57 6.84
C LEU A 200 1.88 4.82 7.62
N LEU A 201 1.50 6.01 7.13
CA LEU A 201 1.76 7.26 7.84
C LEU A 201 1.02 7.33 9.19
N ALA A 202 -0.20 6.78 9.26
CA ALA A 202 -0.94 6.66 10.51
C ALA A 202 -0.24 5.71 11.50
N ILE A 203 0.23 4.55 11.03
CA ILE A 203 1.01 3.60 11.86
C ILE A 203 2.25 4.29 12.43
N LEU A 204 3.00 5.04 11.60
CA LEU A 204 4.15 5.81 12.06
C LEU A 204 3.77 6.82 13.14
N GLY A 205 2.65 7.52 13.00
CA GLY A 205 2.15 8.46 14.00
C GLY A 205 1.82 7.78 15.34
N TYR A 206 1.16 6.62 15.31
CA TYR A 206 0.85 5.83 16.52
C TYR A 206 2.10 5.28 17.20
N SER A 207 3.04 4.74 16.42
CA SER A 207 4.31 4.22 16.95
C SER A 207 5.10 5.27 17.71
N VAL A 208 5.12 6.51 17.20
CA VAL A 208 5.78 7.63 17.89
C VAL A 208 5.08 7.99 19.17
N HIS A 209 3.74 8.02 19.17
CA HIS A 209 2.96 8.30 20.36
C HIS A 209 3.32 7.32 21.48
N ASP A 210 3.35 6.03 21.20
CA ASP A 210 3.71 4.98 22.16
C ASP A 210 5.17 5.05 22.63
N THR A 211 6.06 5.62 21.80
CA THR A 211 7.48 5.77 22.15
C THR A 211 7.73 6.96 23.10
N ILE A 212 6.86 7.97 23.08
CA ILE A 212 7.03 9.22 23.84
C ILE A 212 6.32 9.18 25.19
N VAL A 213 5.22 8.45 25.31
CA VAL A 213 4.41 8.30 26.54
C VAL A 213 5.02 7.24 27.45
#